data_517b30b088d27dc734267a407107fddc
#
_entry.id   517b30b088d27dc734267a407107fddc
#
_cell.length_a   1.000
_cell.length_b   1.000
_cell.length_c   1.000
_cell.angle_alpha   90.00
_cell.angle_beta   90.00
_cell.angle_gamma   90.00
#
_symmetry.space_group_name_H-M   'P 1'
#
loop_
_entity.id
_entity.type
_entity.pdbx_description
1 polymer ?
#
loop_
_entity_poly.entity_id
_entity_poly.type
_entity_poly.pdbx_seq_one_letter_code
_entity_poly.pdbx_strand_id
1 'polypeptide(L)'
;MLGPLAFCLSTSCASPPAKSAFDVSNRPATSFELEGKPFCFAGANNYYLSYKPPAMVDDVLESARAMGLKVVRIWAFIDRGSLDGRVRSIDDAGEKRGLYFQAWDPVEQRAIFNDGPNGLERLDYALAKADQLGLKVVLVLTNNWTEFGGMDQYLAWFGLSGHADFYSDPRVRQAYKGWLSHLALRENTLTQRVYREDPTIFAWELANEPRGPAGTPSIVLTRWANEMSRYLKSIDANHLVAVGDEGFLDGPSEHWTYHADNGVDHRALTELPAIDYGTFHMYPETWGTGFGWSERWIDDHLSLARELGKPTVLEEYGLKVTRDTLGRIEEGLPVRLRNYSAWNERVLSRGGNAAMFWLLVGRDTEQGGWYQDYDQFSVYPGDATAQLLSRFAARFTHEAPACSVGSWSASPSAFVRVRRTNVSAFAFRAEPG
;
A
#
# COMPACT_ATOMS: atom_id res chain seq x y z
N MET A 1 -19.55 -35.17 -64.60
CA MET A 1 -18.29 -35.25 -63.85
C MET A 1 -18.23 -34.01 -62.94
N LEU A 2 -18.59 -34.20 -61.68
CA LEU A 2 -18.57 -33.16 -60.63
C LEU A 2 -17.34 -33.42 -59.78
N GLY A 3 -16.41 -32.43 -59.76
CA GLY A 3 -15.23 -32.46 -58.90
C GLY A 3 -15.52 -31.82 -57.51
N PRO A 4 -14.92 -32.27 -56.44
CA PRO A 4 -15.20 -31.77 -55.11
C PRO A 4 -14.50 -30.47 -54.80
N LEU A 5 -15.23 -29.51 -54.23
CA LEU A 5 -14.72 -28.29 -53.62
C LEU A 5 -14.03 -28.63 -52.28
N ALA A 6 -12.77 -28.33 -52.17
CA ALA A 6 -12.04 -28.39 -50.91
C ALA A 6 -12.25 -27.10 -50.12
N PHE A 7 -12.88 -27.23 -48.92
CA PHE A 7 -12.94 -26.16 -47.93
C PHE A 7 -11.60 -26.10 -47.16
N CYS A 8 -10.83 -25.05 -47.36
CA CYS A 8 -9.71 -24.72 -46.48
C CYS A 8 -10.23 -24.06 -45.21
N LEU A 9 -10.21 -24.78 -44.09
CA LEU A 9 -10.37 -24.24 -42.75
C LEU A 9 -9.05 -23.55 -42.34
N SER A 10 -9.06 -22.24 -42.37
CA SER A 10 -7.97 -21.45 -41.79
C SER A 10 -8.07 -21.49 -40.27
N THR A 11 -7.30 -22.37 -39.65
CA THR A 11 -7.04 -22.33 -38.20
C THR A 11 -6.15 -21.12 -37.91
N SER A 12 -6.73 -20.09 -37.31
CA SER A 12 -6.01 -18.97 -36.70
C SER A 12 -5.20 -19.52 -35.54
N CYS A 13 -3.88 -19.68 -35.72
CA CYS A 13 -2.97 -19.93 -34.63
C CYS A 13 -2.85 -18.64 -33.80
N ALA A 14 -3.55 -18.58 -32.67
CA ALA A 14 -3.28 -17.58 -31.64
C ALA A 14 -1.85 -17.81 -31.13
N SER A 15 -0.99 -16.81 -31.30
CA SER A 15 0.35 -16.82 -30.73
C SER A 15 0.24 -16.96 -29.22
N PRO A 16 1.05 -17.82 -28.57
CA PRO A 16 1.07 -17.92 -27.12
C PRO A 16 1.45 -16.57 -26.52
N PRO A 17 0.91 -16.18 -25.35
CA PRO A 17 1.27 -14.93 -24.70
C PRO A 17 2.78 -14.90 -24.47
N ALA A 18 3.40 -13.78 -24.85
CA ALA A 18 4.83 -13.58 -24.70
C ALA A 18 5.22 -13.80 -23.24
N LYS A 19 6.02 -14.83 -22.97
CA LYS A 19 6.68 -15.03 -21.68
C LYS A 19 7.53 -13.80 -21.41
N SER A 20 7.26 -13.07 -20.33
CA SER A 20 8.14 -12.00 -19.87
C SER A 20 9.52 -12.59 -19.64
N ALA A 21 10.48 -12.21 -20.46
CA ALA A 21 11.87 -12.58 -20.27
C ALA A 21 12.36 -11.89 -19.00
N PHE A 22 12.51 -12.63 -17.91
CA PHE A 22 13.23 -12.18 -16.75
C PHE A 22 14.73 -12.16 -17.10
N ASP A 23 15.29 -10.97 -17.25
CA ASP A 23 16.73 -10.82 -17.39
C ASP A 23 17.37 -10.91 -16.01
N VAL A 24 18.17 -11.97 -15.81
CA VAL A 24 18.89 -12.25 -14.58
C VAL A 24 20.25 -11.53 -14.65
N SER A 25 20.28 -10.24 -14.33
CA SER A 25 21.55 -9.54 -14.16
C SER A 25 22.13 -9.76 -12.76
N ASN A 26 23.44 -10.02 -12.68
CA ASN A 26 24.21 -10.32 -11.46
C ASN A 26 24.36 -9.13 -10.48
N ARG A 27 23.35 -8.32 -10.26
CA ARG A 27 23.35 -7.28 -9.22
C ARG A 27 22.36 -7.68 -8.13
N PRO A 28 22.65 -7.47 -6.84
CA PRO A 28 21.69 -7.71 -5.77
C PRO A 28 20.49 -6.79 -6.01
N ALA A 29 19.37 -7.38 -6.44
CA ALA A 29 18.22 -6.60 -6.82
C ALA A 29 17.22 -6.57 -5.69
N THR A 30 17.18 -5.43 -5.06
CA THR A 30 16.13 -4.96 -4.17
C THR A 30 15.48 -3.73 -4.81
N SER A 31 15.10 -3.79 -6.10
CA SER A 31 14.57 -2.63 -6.81
C SER A 31 13.24 -2.94 -7.49
N PHE A 32 12.39 -1.93 -7.53
CA PHE A 32 11.25 -1.91 -8.43
C PHE A 32 11.71 -1.60 -9.85
N GLU A 33 10.97 -2.06 -10.83
CA GLU A 33 11.19 -1.77 -12.25
C GLU A 33 9.89 -1.31 -12.91
N LEU A 34 10.02 -0.32 -13.77
CA LEU A 34 8.96 0.15 -14.65
C LEU A 34 9.51 0.14 -16.07
N GLU A 35 8.91 -0.62 -16.97
CA GLU A 35 9.40 -0.81 -18.36
C GLU A 35 10.88 -1.25 -18.45
N GLY A 36 11.28 -2.16 -17.55
CA GLY A 36 12.67 -2.66 -17.50
C GLY A 36 13.70 -1.66 -16.98
N LYS A 37 13.27 -0.49 -16.50
CA LYS A 37 14.13 0.51 -15.85
C LYS A 37 13.90 0.51 -14.35
N PRO A 38 14.93 0.74 -13.53
CA PRO A 38 14.76 0.89 -12.08
C PRO A 38 13.75 1.99 -11.76
N PHE A 39 12.86 1.73 -10.80
CA PHE A 39 11.84 2.65 -10.34
C PHE A 39 12.04 2.98 -8.86
N CYS A 40 12.62 4.14 -8.58
CA CYS A 40 12.76 4.67 -7.23
C CYS A 40 11.82 5.87 -7.06
N PHE A 41 11.28 6.03 -5.85
CA PHE A 41 10.27 7.05 -5.65
C PHE A 41 10.24 7.62 -4.24
N ALA A 42 9.84 8.88 -4.13
CA ALA A 42 9.18 9.41 -2.96
C ALA A 42 7.67 9.37 -3.20
N GLY A 43 6.93 9.15 -2.12
CA GLY A 43 5.48 9.10 -2.15
C GLY A 43 4.85 9.76 -0.92
N ALA A 44 3.53 9.72 -0.88
CA ALA A 44 2.75 10.20 0.25
C ALA A 44 1.56 9.29 0.51
N ASN A 45 1.07 9.34 1.75
CA ASN A 45 -0.19 8.73 2.15
C ASN A 45 -1.31 9.76 2.12
N ASN A 46 -2.52 9.31 1.83
CA ASN A 46 -3.74 10.08 2.08
C ASN A 46 -4.95 9.15 2.22
N TYR A 47 -5.63 9.24 3.37
CA TYR A 47 -6.76 8.35 3.69
C TYR A 47 -8.11 8.83 3.14
N TYR A 48 -8.24 10.14 2.80
CA TYR A 48 -9.54 10.70 2.44
C TYR A 48 -9.82 10.77 0.93
N LEU A 49 -8.86 10.41 0.07
CA LEU A 49 -9.05 10.43 -1.39
C LEU A 49 -10.17 9.51 -1.87
N SER A 50 -10.49 8.46 -1.11
CA SER A 50 -11.55 7.52 -1.45
C SER A 50 -12.96 8.00 -1.09
N TYR A 51 -13.14 9.13 -0.37
CA TYR A 51 -14.45 9.58 0.04
C TYR A 51 -14.72 11.08 -0.08
N LYS A 52 -13.69 11.90 -0.22
CA LYS A 52 -13.85 13.34 -0.41
C LYS A 52 -14.29 13.70 -1.84
N PRO A 53 -14.87 14.89 -2.06
CA PRO A 53 -15.30 15.31 -3.39
C PRO A 53 -14.13 15.44 -4.38
N PRO A 54 -14.42 15.35 -5.69
CA PRO A 54 -13.41 15.43 -6.74
C PRO A 54 -12.44 16.59 -6.63
N ALA A 55 -12.90 17.77 -6.26
CA ALA A 55 -12.04 18.95 -6.12
C ALA A 55 -10.95 18.79 -5.05
N MET A 56 -11.24 18.06 -3.95
CA MET A 56 -10.24 17.76 -2.92
C MET A 56 -9.27 16.66 -3.36
N VAL A 57 -9.77 15.65 -4.09
CA VAL A 57 -8.94 14.61 -4.70
C VAL A 57 -7.97 15.22 -5.70
N ASP A 58 -8.45 16.12 -6.56
CA ASP A 58 -7.65 16.84 -7.55
C ASP A 58 -6.53 17.63 -6.89
N ASP A 59 -6.84 18.42 -5.87
CA ASP A 59 -5.88 19.29 -5.18
C ASP A 59 -4.73 18.49 -4.56
N VAL A 60 -5.03 17.35 -3.92
CA VAL A 60 -3.99 16.47 -3.32
C VAL A 60 -3.14 15.80 -4.40
N LEU A 61 -3.76 15.21 -5.43
CA LEU A 61 -3.03 14.48 -6.46
C LEU A 61 -2.21 15.42 -7.34
N GLU A 62 -2.72 16.60 -7.68
CA GLU A 62 -1.97 17.64 -8.40
C GLU A 62 -0.80 18.16 -7.55
N SER A 63 -1.00 18.34 -6.25
CA SER A 63 0.07 18.69 -5.31
C SER A 63 1.14 17.60 -5.22
N ALA A 64 0.74 16.33 -5.13
CA ALA A 64 1.68 15.20 -5.17
C ALA A 64 2.51 15.21 -6.45
N ARG A 65 1.87 15.41 -7.59
CA ARG A 65 2.54 15.52 -8.90
C ARG A 65 3.49 16.72 -8.95
N ALA A 66 3.06 17.89 -8.47
CA ALA A 66 3.87 19.11 -8.44
C ALA A 66 5.09 18.98 -7.52
N MET A 67 4.96 18.24 -6.41
CA MET A 67 6.07 17.90 -5.51
C MET A 67 7.04 16.87 -6.10
N GLY A 68 6.74 16.28 -7.27
CA GLY A 68 7.57 15.25 -7.91
C GLY A 68 7.38 13.85 -7.31
N LEU A 69 6.37 13.65 -6.45
CA LEU A 69 6.02 12.34 -5.93
C LEU A 69 5.57 11.42 -7.07
N LYS A 70 5.78 10.13 -6.91
CA LYS A 70 5.43 9.12 -7.94
C LYS A 70 4.35 8.16 -7.49
N VAL A 71 4.22 7.95 -6.19
CA VAL A 71 3.29 6.97 -5.61
C VAL A 71 2.47 7.64 -4.52
N VAL A 72 1.16 7.37 -4.52
CA VAL A 72 0.24 7.77 -3.43
C VAL A 72 -0.42 6.52 -2.88
N ARG A 73 -0.40 6.35 -1.56
CA ARG A 73 -1.07 5.25 -0.86
C ARG A 73 -2.40 5.75 -0.35
N ILE A 74 -3.48 5.02 -0.67
CA ILE A 74 -4.85 5.41 -0.35
C ILE A 74 -5.65 4.24 0.22
N TRP A 75 -6.68 4.56 1.03
CA TRP A 75 -7.62 3.57 1.55
C TRP A 75 -8.59 3.10 0.46
N ALA A 76 -8.63 1.82 0.20
CA ALA A 76 -9.62 1.19 -0.67
C ALA A 76 -10.63 0.38 0.16
N PHE A 77 -11.06 0.91 1.29
CA PHE A 77 -12.06 0.30 2.16
C PHE A 77 -12.85 1.38 2.90
N ILE A 78 -14.14 1.18 3.07
CA ILE A 78 -15.06 1.87 3.98
C ILE A 78 -16.10 0.81 4.33
N ASP A 79 -15.94 0.17 5.48
CA ASP A 79 -16.73 -0.97 5.90
C ASP A 79 -17.78 -0.54 6.93
N ARG A 80 -19.03 -0.95 6.72
CA ARG A 80 -20.13 -0.60 7.62
C ARG A 80 -20.88 -1.82 8.11
N GLY A 81 -21.65 -1.63 9.15
CA GLY A 81 -22.63 -2.60 9.63
C GLY A 81 -23.71 -2.88 8.58
N SER A 82 -24.90 -3.31 9.00
CA SER A 82 -26.01 -3.49 8.07
C SER A 82 -26.75 -2.18 7.81
N LEU A 83 -27.26 -2.02 6.59
CA LEU A 83 -27.99 -0.81 6.20
C LEU A 83 -29.32 -0.65 6.95
N ASP A 84 -29.87 -1.74 7.50
CA ASP A 84 -31.06 -1.75 8.34
C ASP A 84 -30.78 -1.55 9.83
N GLY A 85 -29.49 -1.40 10.21
CA GLY A 85 -29.04 -1.14 11.58
C GLY A 85 -29.00 -2.36 12.50
N ARG A 86 -29.31 -3.58 12.01
CA ARG A 86 -29.23 -4.81 12.83
C ARG A 86 -27.81 -5.14 13.24
N VAL A 87 -26.84 -4.86 12.39
CA VAL A 87 -25.42 -4.90 12.72
C VAL A 87 -24.89 -3.48 12.78
N ARG A 88 -24.34 -3.09 13.91
CA ARG A 88 -23.81 -1.73 14.11
C ARG A 88 -22.56 -1.49 13.27
N SER A 89 -22.45 -0.28 12.71
CA SER A 89 -21.20 0.21 12.16
C SER A 89 -20.22 0.54 13.29
N ILE A 90 -19.00 0.08 13.16
CA ILE A 90 -17.90 0.38 14.10
C ILE A 90 -17.51 1.85 13.98
N ASP A 91 -17.33 2.33 12.74
CA ASP A 91 -17.07 3.72 12.42
C ASP A 91 -18.17 4.27 11.50
N ASP A 92 -19.04 5.11 12.05
CA ASP A 92 -20.18 5.74 11.33
C ASP A 92 -20.26 7.23 11.65
N ALA A 93 -19.12 7.87 11.86
CA ALA A 93 -19.07 9.27 12.30
C ALA A 93 -18.50 10.20 11.22
N GLY A 94 -18.80 11.49 11.38
CA GLY A 94 -18.21 12.57 10.62
C GLY A 94 -18.51 12.54 9.12
N GLU A 95 -17.50 12.85 8.35
CA GLU A 95 -17.56 13.05 6.89
C GLU A 95 -17.86 11.77 6.11
N LYS A 96 -17.69 10.60 6.72
CA LYS A 96 -17.96 9.29 6.12
C LYS A 96 -19.43 8.86 6.22
N ARG A 97 -20.27 9.65 6.90
CA ARG A 97 -21.66 9.28 7.10
C ARG A 97 -22.41 9.12 5.75
N GLY A 98 -23.03 7.97 5.55
CA GLY A 98 -23.74 7.66 4.31
C GLY A 98 -22.87 7.11 3.19
N LEU A 99 -21.55 7.05 3.38
CA LEU A 99 -20.59 6.45 2.44
C LEU A 99 -20.21 5.05 2.91
N TYR A 100 -20.06 4.14 1.98
CA TYR A 100 -19.52 2.81 2.25
C TYR A 100 -19.09 2.14 0.95
N PHE A 101 -18.09 1.27 1.05
CA PHE A 101 -17.70 0.36 -0.03
C PHE A 101 -18.31 -1.00 0.22
N GLN A 102 -18.35 -1.42 1.48
CA GLN A 102 -18.96 -2.66 1.92
C GLN A 102 -19.95 -2.41 3.07
N ALA A 103 -21.03 -3.20 3.10
CA ALA A 103 -21.96 -3.30 4.21
C ALA A 103 -22.43 -4.76 4.35
N TRP A 104 -23.10 -5.06 5.45
CA TRP A 104 -23.59 -6.39 5.74
C TRP A 104 -25.08 -6.54 5.37
N ASP A 105 -25.40 -7.62 4.65
CA ASP A 105 -26.77 -8.09 4.48
C ASP A 105 -27.07 -9.17 5.53
N PRO A 106 -27.87 -8.86 6.59
CA PRO A 106 -28.13 -9.80 7.66
C PRO A 106 -29.15 -10.88 7.26
N VAL A 107 -29.85 -10.74 6.14
CA VAL A 107 -30.79 -11.75 5.62
C VAL A 107 -30.03 -12.80 4.83
N GLU A 108 -29.19 -12.35 3.90
CA GLU A 108 -28.38 -13.22 3.04
C GLU A 108 -27.08 -13.65 3.72
N GLN A 109 -26.77 -13.10 4.90
CA GLN A 109 -25.54 -13.34 5.68
C GLN A 109 -24.26 -13.19 4.85
N ARG A 110 -24.18 -12.13 4.07
CA ARG A 110 -23.04 -11.81 3.22
C ARG A 110 -22.74 -10.32 3.17
N ALA A 111 -21.50 -9.99 2.84
CA ALA A 111 -21.14 -8.62 2.47
C ALA A 111 -21.81 -8.23 1.15
N ILE A 112 -22.28 -6.99 1.07
CA ILE A 112 -22.76 -6.32 -0.15
C ILE A 112 -21.81 -5.18 -0.48
N PHE A 113 -21.64 -4.94 -1.76
CA PHE A 113 -20.72 -3.92 -2.27
C PHE A 113 -21.47 -2.74 -2.85
N ASN A 114 -20.98 -1.54 -2.63
CA ASN A 114 -21.58 -0.32 -3.15
C ASN A 114 -20.77 0.18 -4.37
N ASP A 115 -21.20 -0.19 -5.54
CA ASP A 115 -20.56 0.18 -6.81
C ASP A 115 -20.93 1.60 -7.28
N GLY A 116 -21.85 2.29 -6.59
CA GLY A 116 -22.40 3.58 -6.99
C GLY A 116 -21.64 4.81 -6.48
N PRO A 117 -22.24 6.01 -6.64
CA PRO A 117 -21.61 7.31 -6.39
C PRO A 117 -21.26 7.59 -4.93
N ASN A 118 -21.93 6.92 -3.98
CA ASN A 118 -21.58 6.98 -2.55
C ASN A 118 -20.71 5.77 -2.12
N GLY A 119 -20.06 5.14 -3.07
CA GLY A 119 -19.22 3.98 -2.92
C GLY A 119 -18.03 4.01 -3.86
N LEU A 120 -17.83 2.93 -4.61
CA LEU A 120 -16.63 2.68 -5.40
C LEU A 120 -16.40 3.61 -6.60
N GLU A 121 -17.43 4.31 -7.10
CA GLU A 121 -17.21 5.36 -8.12
C GLU A 121 -16.25 6.47 -7.62
N ARG A 122 -16.14 6.68 -6.32
CA ARG A 122 -15.19 7.64 -5.74
C ARG A 122 -13.75 7.14 -5.86
N LEU A 123 -13.54 5.85 -5.67
CA LEU A 123 -12.24 5.22 -5.86
C LEU A 123 -11.87 5.18 -7.36
N ASP A 124 -12.85 4.92 -8.24
CA ASP A 124 -12.68 5.03 -9.69
C ASP A 124 -12.16 6.42 -10.09
N TYR A 125 -12.74 7.47 -9.49
CA TYR A 125 -12.31 8.85 -9.76
C TYR A 125 -10.88 9.09 -9.33
N ALA A 126 -10.50 8.67 -8.13
CA ALA A 126 -9.15 8.84 -7.62
C ALA A 126 -8.10 8.14 -8.51
N LEU A 127 -8.41 6.91 -8.97
CA LEU A 127 -7.55 6.18 -9.90
C LEU A 127 -7.48 6.84 -11.28
N ALA A 128 -8.60 7.28 -11.84
CA ALA A 128 -8.63 7.96 -13.13
C ALA A 128 -7.83 9.28 -13.09
N LYS A 129 -7.92 10.04 -12.01
CA LYS A 129 -7.14 11.27 -11.83
C LYS A 129 -5.65 10.97 -11.65
N ALA A 130 -5.29 9.94 -10.88
CA ALA A 130 -3.90 9.52 -10.72
C ALA A 130 -3.28 9.09 -12.05
N ASP A 131 -4.02 8.36 -12.88
CA ASP A 131 -3.61 7.98 -14.25
C ASP A 131 -3.30 9.21 -15.12
N GLN A 132 -4.23 10.19 -15.16
CA GLN A 132 -4.04 11.44 -15.90
C GLN A 132 -2.77 12.19 -15.48
N LEU A 133 -2.41 12.11 -14.20
CA LEU A 133 -1.23 12.77 -13.64
C LEU A 133 0.06 11.91 -13.73
N GLY A 134 -0.05 10.67 -14.19
CA GLY A 134 1.06 9.72 -14.25
C GLY A 134 1.56 9.27 -12.88
N LEU A 135 0.70 9.33 -11.86
CA LEU A 135 0.95 8.81 -10.52
C LEU A 135 0.61 7.32 -10.45
N LYS A 136 1.28 6.60 -9.56
CA LYS A 136 0.95 5.22 -9.20
C LYS A 136 0.26 5.20 -7.84
N VAL A 137 -0.59 4.20 -7.59
CA VAL A 137 -1.42 4.13 -6.39
C VAL A 137 -1.22 2.79 -5.69
N VAL A 138 -0.93 2.82 -4.39
CA VAL A 138 -1.05 1.66 -3.49
C VAL A 138 -2.48 1.65 -2.94
N LEU A 139 -3.18 0.54 -3.11
CA LEU A 139 -4.54 0.34 -2.62
C LEU A 139 -4.53 -0.52 -1.35
N VAL A 140 -4.83 0.10 -0.21
CA VAL A 140 -4.95 -0.57 1.08
C VAL A 140 -6.34 -1.19 1.22
N LEU A 141 -6.43 -2.47 1.57
CA LEU A 141 -7.66 -3.26 1.40
C LEU A 141 -8.48 -3.43 2.68
N THR A 142 -7.91 -3.17 3.85
CA THR A 142 -8.58 -3.10 5.16
C THR A 142 -7.68 -2.44 6.19
N ASN A 143 -8.18 -2.23 7.42
CA ASN A 143 -7.45 -1.58 8.51
C ASN A 143 -7.45 -2.45 9.77
N ASN A 144 -6.31 -2.50 10.45
CA ASN A 144 -6.22 -3.06 11.80
C ASN A 144 -7.01 -2.22 12.82
N TRP A 145 -7.05 -0.92 12.60
CA TRP A 145 -7.72 0.03 13.47
C TRP A 145 -9.21 0.16 13.11
N THR A 146 -9.99 0.76 14.01
CA THR A 146 -11.44 0.86 13.86
C THR A 146 -11.89 1.93 12.87
N GLU A 147 -10.98 2.82 12.49
CA GLU A 147 -11.26 3.86 11.51
C GLU A 147 -11.66 3.23 10.17
N PHE A 148 -12.74 3.72 9.59
CA PHE A 148 -13.37 3.21 8.37
C PHE A 148 -13.95 1.79 8.50
N GLY A 149 -14.12 1.29 9.73
CA GLY A 149 -14.65 -0.03 10.05
C GLY A 149 -13.58 -1.11 10.18
N GLY A 150 -12.84 -1.36 9.10
CA GLY A 150 -11.69 -2.28 9.10
C GLY A 150 -12.00 -3.69 9.60
N MET A 151 -10.98 -4.34 10.15
CA MET A 151 -11.06 -5.74 10.63
C MET A 151 -12.17 -5.94 11.65
N ASP A 152 -12.35 -5.01 12.58
CA ASP A 152 -13.39 -5.12 13.62
C ASP A 152 -14.80 -5.06 13.03
N GLN A 153 -15.01 -4.40 11.89
CA GLN A 153 -16.31 -4.43 11.21
C GLN A 153 -16.62 -5.80 10.63
N TYR A 154 -15.62 -6.49 10.05
CA TYR A 154 -15.81 -7.88 9.62
C TYR A 154 -16.17 -8.78 10.80
N LEU A 155 -15.50 -8.61 11.95
CA LEU A 155 -15.83 -9.37 13.16
C LEU A 155 -17.27 -9.13 13.59
N ALA A 156 -17.71 -7.88 13.61
CA ALA A 156 -19.07 -7.50 13.97
C ALA A 156 -20.13 -8.12 13.05
N TRP A 157 -19.86 -8.30 11.74
CA TRP A 157 -20.77 -8.97 10.81
C TRP A 157 -21.07 -10.42 11.23
N PHE A 158 -20.11 -11.10 11.83
CA PHE A 158 -20.23 -12.50 12.27
C PHE A 158 -20.46 -12.67 13.76
N GLY A 159 -20.68 -11.58 14.50
CA GLY A 159 -20.88 -11.62 15.96
C GLY A 159 -19.63 -12.05 16.75
N LEU A 160 -18.46 -11.80 16.20
CA LEU A 160 -17.16 -12.06 16.82
C LEU A 160 -16.63 -10.80 17.52
N SER A 161 -15.74 -10.98 18.51
CA SER A 161 -15.12 -9.88 19.24
C SER A 161 -13.62 -10.04 19.47
N GLY A 162 -13.05 -11.18 19.16
CA GLY A 162 -11.61 -11.42 19.26
C GLY A 162 -10.90 -10.90 18.01
N HIS A 163 -10.10 -9.85 18.11
CA HIS A 163 -9.44 -9.22 16.96
C HIS A 163 -8.66 -10.25 16.10
N ALA A 164 -7.98 -11.22 16.71
CA ALA A 164 -7.27 -12.28 16.01
C ALA A 164 -8.19 -13.23 15.21
N ASP A 165 -9.51 -13.22 15.47
CA ASP A 165 -10.46 -14.03 14.70
C ASP A 165 -10.57 -13.54 13.25
N PHE A 166 -10.19 -12.28 12.97
CA PHE A 166 -10.10 -11.78 11.60
C PHE A 166 -9.17 -12.66 10.74
N TYR A 167 -8.07 -13.10 11.32
CA TYR A 167 -7.09 -13.92 10.63
C TYR A 167 -7.45 -15.41 10.60
N SER A 168 -8.29 -15.88 11.51
CA SER A 168 -8.48 -17.31 11.75
C SER A 168 -9.88 -17.83 11.42
N ASP A 169 -10.95 -17.05 11.61
CA ASP A 169 -12.33 -17.49 11.31
C ASP A 169 -12.55 -17.69 9.80
N PRO A 170 -12.96 -18.87 9.35
CA PRO A 170 -13.10 -19.16 7.93
C PRO A 170 -14.17 -18.31 7.23
N ARG A 171 -15.20 -17.84 7.94
CA ARG A 171 -16.27 -16.99 7.39
C ARG A 171 -15.75 -15.60 7.11
N VAL A 172 -14.96 -15.03 8.04
CA VAL A 172 -14.32 -13.73 7.91
C VAL A 172 -13.32 -13.76 6.75
N ARG A 173 -12.46 -14.78 6.70
CA ARG A 173 -11.51 -14.94 5.58
C ARG A 173 -12.22 -15.08 4.23
N GLN A 174 -13.36 -15.76 4.19
CA GLN A 174 -14.13 -15.88 2.96
C GLN A 174 -14.78 -14.54 2.54
N ALA A 175 -15.31 -13.77 3.50
CA ALA A 175 -15.85 -12.43 3.24
C ALA A 175 -14.76 -11.50 2.73
N TYR A 176 -13.56 -11.52 3.35
CA TYR A 176 -12.43 -10.73 2.89
C TYR A 176 -11.96 -11.14 1.49
N LYS A 177 -11.91 -12.43 1.15
CA LYS A 177 -11.64 -12.88 -0.23
C LYS A 177 -12.69 -12.38 -1.21
N GLY A 178 -13.94 -12.29 -0.79
CA GLY A 178 -15.01 -11.67 -1.60
C GLY A 178 -14.67 -10.22 -1.95
N TRP A 179 -14.17 -9.46 -0.99
CA TRP A 179 -13.71 -8.09 -1.20
C TRP A 179 -12.53 -8.00 -2.17
N LEU A 180 -11.50 -8.82 -1.96
CA LEU A 180 -10.34 -8.88 -2.86
C LEU A 180 -10.76 -9.15 -4.31
N SER A 181 -11.68 -10.10 -4.51
CA SER A 181 -12.20 -10.44 -5.84
C SER A 181 -12.99 -9.28 -6.43
N HIS A 182 -13.88 -8.66 -5.64
CA HIS A 182 -14.74 -7.58 -6.11
C HIS A 182 -13.91 -6.40 -6.62
N LEU A 183 -12.89 -5.97 -5.86
CA LEU A 183 -12.01 -4.90 -6.29
C LEU A 183 -11.16 -5.29 -7.50
N ALA A 184 -10.49 -6.42 -7.46
CA ALA A 184 -9.59 -6.81 -8.55
C ALA A 184 -10.34 -6.98 -9.89
N LEU A 185 -11.60 -7.40 -9.85
CA LEU A 185 -12.43 -7.61 -11.03
C LEU A 185 -13.32 -6.40 -11.39
N ARG A 186 -13.31 -5.34 -10.57
CA ARG A 186 -14.07 -4.12 -10.85
C ARG A 186 -13.58 -3.46 -12.13
N GLU A 187 -14.51 -3.05 -12.99
CA GLU A 187 -14.25 -2.14 -14.08
C GLU A 187 -14.44 -0.70 -13.62
N ASN A 188 -13.42 0.13 -13.77
CA ASN A 188 -13.45 1.55 -13.45
C ASN A 188 -14.45 2.26 -14.38
N THR A 189 -15.43 2.94 -13.82
CA THR A 189 -16.53 3.57 -14.56
C THR A 189 -16.07 4.72 -15.48
N LEU A 190 -14.90 5.31 -15.21
CA LEU A 190 -14.35 6.43 -15.98
C LEU A 190 -13.35 5.99 -17.04
N THR A 191 -12.46 5.05 -16.70
CA THR A 191 -11.40 4.59 -17.60
C THR A 191 -11.78 3.33 -18.37
N GLN A 192 -12.84 2.62 -17.94
CA GLN A 192 -13.30 1.34 -18.47
C GLN A 192 -12.21 0.25 -18.44
N ARG A 193 -11.24 0.39 -17.56
CA ARG A 193 -10.21 -0.62 -17.29
C ARG A 193 -10.62 -1.43 -16.06
N VAL A 194 -10.43 -2.74 -16.15
CA VAL A 194 -10.56 -3.62 -14.98
C VAL A 194 -9.37 -3.34 -14.04
N TYR A 195 -9.61 -3.22 -12.73
CA TYR A 195 -8.57 -2.82 -11.77
C TYR A 195 -7.33 -3.72 -11.84
N ARG A 196 -7.47 -5.04 -11.95
CA ARG A 196 -6.33 -5.95 -12.15
C ARG A 196 -5.55 -5.72 -13.46
N GLU A 197 -6.06 -4.90 -14.35
CA GLU A 197 -5.46 -4.54 -15.64
C GLU A 197 -5.10 -3.05 -15.69
N ASP A 198 -5.31 -2.31 -14.59
CA ASP A 198 -5.03 -0.88 -14.54
C ASP A 198 -3.58 -0.61 -14.04
N PRO A 199 -2.65 -0.23 -14.93
CA PRO A 199 -1.27 0.01 -14.55
C PRO A 199 -1.07 1.21 -13.63
N THR A 200 -2.11 1.99 -13.35
CA THR A 200 -2.10 3.05 -12.34
C THR A 200 -1.95 2.47 -10.94
N ILE A 201 -2.49 1.27 -10.71
CA ILE A 201 -2.30 0.56 -9.46
C ILE A 201 -0.86 0.05 -9.38
N PHE A 202 -0.13 0.50 -8.37
CA PHE A 202 1.22 0.05 -8.07
C PHE A 202 1.20 -1.31 -7.38
N ALA A 203 0.37 -1.39 -6.33
CA ALA A 203 0.27 -2.57 -5.50
C ALA A 203 -1.09 -2.67 -4.80
N TRP A 204 -1.46 -3.90 -4.49
CA TRP A 204 -2.45 -4.25 -3.51
C TRP A 204 -1.75 -4.42 -2.16
N GLU A 205 -2.27 -3.77 -1.14
CA GLU A 205 -1.79 -3.93 0.21
C GLU A 205 -2.85 -4.60 1.07
N LEU A 206 -2.52 -5.75 1.64
CA LEU A 206 -3.49 -6.60 2.31
C LEU A 206 -4.16 -5.92 3.50
N ALA A 207 -3.46 -5.10 4.26
CA ALA A 207 -4.04 -4.37 5.38
C ALA A 207 -3.15 -3.21 5.82
N ASN A 208 -3.74 -2.14 6.34
CA ASN A 208 -2.99 -1.15 7.09
C ASN A 208 -2.66 -1.68 8.48
N GLU A 209 -1.36 -1.76 8.80
CA GLU A 209 -0.81 -2.05 10.11
C GLU A 209 -1.38 -3.30 10.80
N PRO A 210 -1.52 -4.46 10.10
CA PRO A 210 -2.11 -5.64 10.69
C PRO A 210 -1.30 -6.15 11.87
N ARG A 211 -1.98 -6.34 13.02
CA ARG A 211 -1.38 -6.85 14.26
C ARG A 211 -2.27 -7.94 14.88
N GLY A 212 -1.66 -8.77 15.71
CA GLY A 212 -2.41 -9.57 16.69
C GLY A 212 -2.47 -8.87 18.03
N PRO A 213 -3.50 -9.14 18.87
CA PRO A 213 -3.44 -8.78 20.27
C PRO A 213 -2.17 -9.32 20.96
N ALA A 214 -1.74 -8.66 22.04
CA ALA A 214 -0.56 -9.10 22.80
C ALA A 214 -0.60 -10.60 23.11
N GLY A 215 0.47 -11.31 22.80
CA GLY A 215 0.58 -12.76 22.96
C GLY A 215 0.00 -13.59 21.79
N THR A 216 -0.50 -12.95 20.73
CA THR A 216 -0.87 -13.68 19.51
C THR A 216 0.40 -14.15 18.79
N PRO A 217 0.56 -15.46 18.51
CA PRO A 217 1.73 -15.93 17.76
C PRO A 217 1.77 -15.33 16.35
N SER A 218 2.93 -14.85 15.90
CA SER A 218 3.13 -14.23 14.58
C SER A 218 2.75 -15.13 13.41
N ILE A 219 2.80 -16.44 13.61
CA ILE A 219 2.38 -17.43 12.62
C ILE A 219 0.90 -17.30 12.22
N VAL A 220 0.04 -16.71 13.07
CA VAL A 220 -1.39 -16.51 12.77
C VAL A 220 -1.52 -15.51 11.63
N LEU A 221 -0.91 -14.33 11.76
CA LEU A 221 -0.88 -13.31 10.72
C LEU A 221 -0.13 -13.80 9.48
N THR A 222 1.01 -14.48 9.64
CA THR A 222 1.81 -15.00 8.52
C THR A 222 1.02 -16.01 7.68
N ARG A 223 0.24 -16.90 8.29
CA ARG A 223 -0.62 -17.85 7.56
C ARG A 223 -1.73 -17.13 6.81
N TRP A 224 -2.38 -16.16 7.43
CA TRP A 224 -3.40 -15.34 6.79
C TRP A 224 -2.82 -14.56 5.59
N ALA A 225 -1.70 -13.88 5.77
CA ALA A 225 -1.03 -13.13 4.72
C ALA A 225 -0.64 -14.04 3.53
N ASN A 226 -0.12 -15.25 3.81
CA ASN A 226 0.17 -16.24 2.77
C ASN A 226 -1.08 -16.69 2.01
N GLU A 227 -2.18 -16.91 2.72
CA GLU A 227 -3.45 -17.32 2.10
C GLU A 227 -4.02 -16.20 1.22
N MET A 228 -4.09 -14.97 1.75
CA MET A 228 -4.70 -13.83 1.06
C MET A 228 -3.85 -13.36 -0.13
N SER A 229 -2.53 -13.28 0.04
CA SER A 229 -1.64 -12.89 -1.06
C SER A 229 -1.67 -13.90 -2.21
N ARG A 230 -1.67 -15.20 -1.92
CA ARG A 230 -1.79 -16.24 -2.96
C ARG A 230 -3.14 -16.21 -3.65
N TYR A 231 -4.22 -15.97 -2.89
CA TYR A 231 -5.55 -15.83 -3.45
C TYR A 231 -5.62 -14.62 -4.39
N LEU A 232 -5.11 -13.47 -3.95
CA LEU A 232 -5.07 -12.27 -4.77
C LEU A 232 -4.23 -12.45 -6.04
N LYS A 233 -3.04 -13.06 -5.93
CA LYS A 233 -2.20 -13.42 -7.09
C LYS A 233 -2.86 -14.43 -8.06
N SER A 234 -3.82 -15.23 -7.60
CA SER A 234 -4.58 -16.10 -8.48
C SER A 234 -5.62 -15.36 -9.35
N ILE A 235 -6.02 -14.15 -8.93
CA ILE A 235 -6.97 -13.27 -9.63
C ILE A 235 -6.22 -12.22 -10.46
N ASP A 236 -5.13 -11.70 -9.90
CA ASP A 236 -4.32 -10.64 -10.45
C ASP A 236 -2.82 -11.01 -10.40
N ALA A 237 -2.29 -11.36 -11.55
CA ALA A 237 -0.87 -11.66 -11.73
C ALA A 237 -0.04 -10.42 -12.14
N ASN A 238 -0.66 -9.27 -12.34
CA ASN A 238 -0.03 -8.06 -12.85
C ASN A 238 0.55 -7.18 -11.77
N HIS A 239 -0.17 -6.97 -10.68
CA HIS A 239 0.21 -6.02 -9.65
C HIS A 239 1.07 -6.65 -8.56
N LEU A 240 1.85 -5.79 -7.91
CA LEU A 240 2.59 -6.13 -6.71
C LEU A 240 1.62 -6.35 -5.54
N VAL A 241 2.06 -7.14 -4.57
CA VAL A 241 1.32 -7.38 -3.31
C VAL A 241 2.26 -7.15 -2.14
N ALA A 242 1.82 -6.35 -1.17
CA ALA A 242 2.46 -6.17 0.11
C ALA A 242 1.51 -6.54 1.26
N VAL A 243 2.05 -6.66 2.48
CA VAL A 243 1.24 -6.90 3.66
C VAL A 243 0.70 -5.59 4.24
N GLY A 244 1.52 -4.56 4.33
CA GLY A 244 1.21 -3.27 4.97
C GLY A 244 1.52 -3.27 6.46
N ASP A 245 2.44 -4.12 6.90
CA ASP A 245 2.87 -4.20 8.29
C ASP A 245 3.88 -3.09 8.64
N GLU A 246 3.92 -2.73 9.93
CA GLU A 246 4.80 -1.66 10.44
C GLU A 246 6.28 -2.04 10.50
N GLY A 247 6.61 -3.27 10.16
CA GLY A 247 7.99 -3.72 10.10
C GLY A 247 8.54 -4.29 11.41
N PHE A 248 7.70 -4.70 12.38
CA PHE A 248 8.21 -5.23 13.65
C PHE A 248 9.05 -6.48 13.43
N LEU A 249 10.26 -6.41 13.98
CA LEU A 249 11.27 -7.46 13.85
C LEU A 249 11.26 -8.36 15.08
N ASP A 250 11.71 -9.60 14.91
CA ASP A 250 12.07 -10.47 16.04
C ASP A 250 13.60 -10.46 16.17
N GLY A 251 14.12 -9.78 17.19
CA GLY A 251 15.53 -9.50 17.34
C GLY A 251 16.00 -9.29 18.78
N PRO A 252 17.30 -9.09 18.99
CA PRO A 252 17.90 -9.06 20.32
C PRO A 252 17.72 -7.73 21.08
N SER A 253 16.98 -6.76 20.52
CA SER A 253 16.71 -5.46 21.17
C SER A 253 15.67 -5.63 22.27
N GLU A 254 15.81 -4.87 23.37
CA GLU A 254 14.80 -4.82 24.45
C GLU A 254 13.58 -3.97 24.08
N HIS A 255 13.61 -3.23 22.96
CA HIS A 255 12.51 -2.39 22.55
C HIS A 255 11.40 -3.23 21.91
N TRP A 256 10.14 -2.98 22.30
CA TRP A 256 8.97 -3.75 21.88
C TRP A 256 8.78 -3.92 20.36
N THR A 257 9.30 -3.00 19.56
CA THR A 257 9.26 -3.10 18.07
C THR A 257 10.16 -4.20 17.51
N TYR A 258 11.05 -4.77 18.35
CA TYR A 258 11.89 -5.91 18.02
C TYR A 258 11.42 -7.21 18.68
N HIS A 259 10.17 -7.25 19.10
CA HIS A 259 9.55 -8.44 19.68
C HIS A 259 8.33 -8.84 18.86
N ALA A 260 8.17 -10.12 18.59
CA ALA A 260 7.00 -10.64 17.87
C ALA A 260 5.71 -10.65 18.71
N ASP A 261 5.68 -10.05 19.88
CA ASP A 261 4.59 -10.07 20.84
C ASP A 261 3.27 -9.45 20.33
N ASN A 262 3.38 -8.60 19.29
CA ASN A 262 2.23 -8.00 18.61
C ASN A 262 1.70 -8.86 17.44
N GLY A 263 2.11 -10.13 17.36
CA GLY A 263 1.71 -11.03 16.28
C GLY A 263 2.31 -10.71 14.91
N VAL A 264 3.33 -9.85 14.84
CA VAL A 264 4.01 -9.45 13.61
C VAL A 264 5.44 -10.01 13.61
N ASP A 265 5.81 -10.66 12.52
CA ASP A 265 7.18 -11.02 12.18
C ASP A 265 7.43 -10.54 10.75
N HIS A 266 8.00 -9.34 10.63
CA HIS A 266 8.23 -8.70 9.34
C HIS A 266 9.08 -9.56 8.39
N ARG A 267 10.08 -10.28 8.92
CA ARG A 267 10.88 -11.20 8.13
C ARG A 267 10.02 -12.29 7.50
N ALA A 268 9.25 -12.99 8.34
CA ALA A 268 8.39 -14.09 7.89
C ALA A 268 7.31 -13.62 6.91
N LEU A 269 6.76 -12.42 7.10
CA LEU A 269 5.78 -11.81 6.18
C LEU A 269 6.43 -11.48 4.83
N THR A 270 7.59 -10.84 4.84
CA THR A 270 8.30 -10.45 3.62
C THR A 270 8.82 -11.65 2.84
N GLU A 271 9.22 -12.75 3.50
CA GLU A 271 9.66 -13.98 2.85
C GLU A 271 8.57 -14.72 2.06
N LEU A 272 7.29 -14.46 2.33
CA LEU A 272 6.19 -15.15 1.66
C LEU A 272 6.30 -15.05 0.14
N PRO A 273 6.12 -16.16 -0.60
CA PRO A 273 6.36 -16.19 -2.05
C PRO A 273 5.48 -15.25 -2.88
N ALA A 274 4.27 -14.96 -2.39
CA ALA A 274 3.30 -14.09 -3.07
C ALA A 274 3.35 -12.63 -2.57
N ILE A 275 4.20 -12.31 -1.61
CA ILE A 275 4.52 -10.95 -1.20
C ILE A 275 5.73 -10.48 -2.02
N ASP A 276 5.60 -9.34 -2.68
CA ASP A 276 6.61 -8.84 -3.61
C ASP A 276 7.62 -7.89 -2.94
N TYR A 277 7.22 -7.16 -1.92
CA TYR A 277 8.08 -6.24 -1.18
C TYR A 277 7.61 -6.12 0.28
N GLY A 278 8.53 -5.69 1.15
CA GLY A 278 8.24 -5.40 2.55
C GLY A 278 7.88 -3.94 2.77
N THR A 279 7.12 -3.67 3.81
CA THR A 279 6.75 -2.31 4.27
C THR A 279 7.23 -2.10 5.69
N PHE A 280 7.54 -0.89 6.06
CA PHE A 280 7.74 -0.54 7.46
C PHE A 280 7.35 0.91 7.71
N HIS A 281 6.89 1.17 8.94
CA HIS A 281 6.47 2.48 9.41
C HIS A 281 7.43 3.03 10.46
N MET A 282 7.36 4.32 10.75
CA MET A 282 8.25 4.94 11.71
C MET A 282 7.65 6.19 12.37
N TYR A 283 7.20 6.03 13.61
CA TYR A 283 6.63 7.09 14.43
C TYR A 283 7.37 7.19 15.78
N PRO A 284 8.61 7.69 15.82
CA PRO A 284 9.45 7.61 17.02
C PRO A 284 8.83 8.28 18.25
N GLU A 285 8.14 9.42 18.07
CA GLU A 285 7.45 10.09 19.19
C GLU A 285 6.30 9.25 19.75
N THR A 286 5.50 8.65 18.87
CA THR A 286 4.36 7.81 19.25
C THR A 286 4.82 6.49 19.89
N TRP A 287 5.94 5.95 19.40
CA TRP A 287 6.49 4.67 19.89
C TRP A 287 7.42 4.82 21.10
N GLY A 288 7.65 6.06 21.58
CA GLY A 288 8.50 6.34 22.74
C GLY A 288 9.98 6.11 22.47
N THR A 289 10.43 6.27 21.21
CA THR A 289 11.83 6.08 20.79
C THR A 289 12.53 7.41 20.53
N GLY A 290 13.86 7.37 20.50
CA GLY A 290 14.67 8.52 20.10
C GLY A 290 15.06 8.50 18.62
N PHE A 291 15.57 9.64 18.12
CA PHE A 291 15.92 9.75 16.70
C PHE A 291 17.09 8.86 16.28
N GLY A 292 18.01 8.53 17.18
CA GLY A 292 19.07 7.54 16.90
C GLY A 292 18.52 6.11 16.72
N TRP A 293 17.39 5.80 17.34
CA TRP A 293 16.67 4.55 17.09
C TRP A 293 16.14 4.53 15.65
N SER A 294 15.57 5.63 15.16
CA SER A 294 15.01 5.72 13.80
C SER A 294 16.05 5.40 12.72
N GLU A 295 17.29 5.83 12.88
CA GLU A 295 18.36 5.53 11.94
C GLU A 295 18.70 4.03 11.90
N ARG A 296 18.74 3.38 13.07
CA ARG A 296 18.94 1.93 13.14
C ARG A 296 17.76 1.16 12.54
N TRP A 297 16.54 1.61 12.82
CA TRP A 297 15.32 1.02 12.27
C TRP A 297 15.34 1.00 10.73
N ILE A 298 15.73 2.12 10.11
CA ILE A 298 15.94 2.19 8.66
C ILE A 298 17.03 1.21 8.20
N ASP A 299 18.18 1.19 8.87
CA ASP A 299 19.30 0.31 8.50
C ASP A 299 18.94 -1.17 8.58
N ASP A 300 18.22 -1.57 9.62
CA ASP A 300 17.84 -2.96 9.86
C ASP A 300 16.89 -3.44 8.75
N HIS A 301 15.88 -2.64 8.38
CA HIS A 301 14.96 -2.97 7.30
C HIS A 301 15.63 -3.01 5.93
N LEU A 302 16.49 -2.06 5.62
CA LEU A 302 17.22 -2.06 4.36
C LEU A 302 18.25 -3.20 4.29
N SER A 303 18.79 -3.64 5.43
CA SER A 303 19.67 -4.79 5.51
C SER A 303 18.90 -6.09 5.30
N LEU A 304 17.74 -6.23 5.95
CA LEU A 304 16.84 -7.36 5.75
C LEU A 304 16.37 -7.46 4.29
N ALA A 305 15.99 -6.34 3.68
CA ALA A 305 15.61 -6.30 2.26
C ALA A 305 16.68 -6.89 1.33
N ARG A 306 17.96 -6.52 1.57
CA ARG A 306 19.10 -7.08 0.81
C ARG A 306 19.28 -8.56 1.05
N GLU A 307 19.14 -9.00 2.31
CA GLU A 307 19.22 -10.41 2.67
C GLU A 307 18.14 -11.25 1.98
N LEU A 308 16.90 -10.77 1.98
CA LEU A 308 15.76 -11.44 1.38
C LEU A 308 15.70 -11.30 -0.15
N GLY A 309 16.47 -10.37 -0.73
CA GLY A 309 16.41 -10.08 -2.17
C GLY A 309 15.05 -9.52 -2.61
N LYS A 310 14.37 -8.80 -1.72
CA LYS A 310 13.09 -8.11 -1.98
C LYS A 310 13.22 -6.64 -1.63
N PRO A 311 12.59 -5.72 -2.41
CA PRO A 311 12.53 -4.31 -2.03
C PRO A 311 11.81 -4.13 -0.69
N THR A 312 12.11 -3.03 0.01
CA THR A 312 11.32 -2.57 1.13
C THR A 312 11.05 -1.07 1.02
N VAL A 313 9.91 -0.64 1.51
CA VAL A 313 9.43 0.74 1.48
C VAL A 313 9.30 1.25 2.90
N LEU A 314 9.95 2.39 3.22
CA LEU A 314 9.55 3.20 4.38
C LEU A 314 8.21 3.84 4.01
N GLU A 315 7.11 3.15 4.33
CA GLU A 315 5.79 3.42 3.78
C GLU A 315 5.04 4.51 4.53
N GLU A 316 5.30 4.61 5.83
CA GLU A 316 4.83 5.72 6.64
C GLU A 316 5.93 6.23 7.57
N TYR A 317 6.07 7.53 7.67
CA TYR A 317 6.84 8.18 8.73
C TYR A 317 6.27 9.56 9.03
N GLY A 318 6.35 9.94 10.29
CA GLY A 318 5.82 11.21 10.75
C GLY A 318 6.50 11.74 12.01
N LEU A 319 6.52 13.07 12.12
CA LEU A 319 6.81 13.83 13.34
C LEU A 319 5.78 14.92 13.49
N LYS A 320 5.28 15.11 14.70
CA LYS A 320 4.21 16.06 14.97
C LYS A 320 4.69 17.52 14.83
N VAL A 321 3.79 18.35 14.34
CA VAL A 321 3.89 19.82 14.43
C VAL A 321 2.56 20.38 14.91
N THR A 322 2.59 21.47 15.65
CA THR A 322 1.38 22.22 15.96
C THR A 322 1.12 23.27 14.90
N ARG A 323 -0.16 23.54 14.62
CA ARG A 323 -0.59 24.55 13.65
C ARG A 323 -1.62 25.50 14.25
N ASP A 324 -1.58 26.74 13.82
CA ASP A 324 -2.65 27.69 14.10
C ASP A 324 -3.91 27.42 13.23
N THR A 325 -4.95 28.18 13.47
CA THR A 325 -6.24 28.09 12.72
C THR A 325 -6.12 28.41 11.22
N LEU A 326 -5.02 29.01 10.79
CA LEU A 326 -4.72 29.31 9.38
C LEU A 326 -3.81 28.22 8.75
N GLY A 327 -3.48 27.18 9.51
CA GLY A 327 -2.63 26.09 9.06
C GLY A 327 -1.13 26.40 9.09
N ARG A 328 -0.70 27.52 9.70
CA ARG A 328 0.73 27.86 9.83
C ARG A 328 1.34 27.09 10.99
N ILE A 329 2.53 26.53 10.78
CA ILE A 329 3.23 25.76 11.82
C ILE A 329 3.72 26.72 12.90
N GLU A 330 3.36 26.44 14.16
CA GLU A 330 3.79 27.18 15.36
C GLU A 330 4.98 26.51 16.03
N GLU A 331 4.92 25.16 16.19
CA GLU A 331 5.97 24.41 16.87
C GLU A 331 6.34 23.13 16.10
N GLY A 332 7.51 22.56 16.41
CA GLY A 332 7.99 21.27 15.91
C GLY A 332 8.71 21.32 14.56
N LEU A 333 8.58 22.40 13.77
CA LEU A 333 9.12 22.46 12.41
C LEU A 333 10.63 22.21 12.32
N PRO A 334 11.51 22.82 13.15
CA PRO A 334 12.95 22.57 13.04
C PRO A 334 13.32 21.10 13.31
N VAL A 335 12.60 20.44 14.22
CA VAL A 335 12.80 19.04 14.56
C VAL A 335 12.34 18.17 13.39
N ARG A 336 11.14 18.43 12.83
CA ARG A 336 10.61 17.72 11.66
C ARG A 336 11.56 17.83 10.46
N LEU A 337 12.00 19.04 10.09
CA LEU A 337 12.88 19.26 8.93
C LEU A 337 14.21 18.53 9.07
N ARG A 338 14.85 18.62 10.24
CA ARG A 338 16.11 17.93 10.49
C ARG A 338 15.99 16.44 10.38
N ASN A 339 14.97 15.84 11.02
CA ASN A 339 14.82 14.39 11.04
C ASN A 339 14.31 13.84 9.70
N TYR A 340 13.36 14.49 9.04
CA TYR A 340 12.93 14.11 7.70
C TYR A 340 14.10 14.16 6.70
N SER A 341 14.96 15.18 6.81
CA SER A 341 16.19 15.25 6.00
C SER A 341 17.11 14.06 6.29
N ALA A 342 17.38 13.78 7.57
CA ALA A 342 18.28 12.69 7.96
C ALA A 342 17.72 11.31 7.53
N TRP A 343 16.42 11.07 7.70
CA TRP A 343 15.79 9.79 7.34
C TRP A 343 15.78 9.55 5.84
N ASN A 344 15.37 10.54 5.04
CA ASN A 344 15.37 10.40 3.58
C ASN A 344 16.81 10.24 3.04
N GLU A 345 17.77 10.99 3.59
CA GLU A 345 19.19 10.79 3.28
C GLU A 345 19.66 9.38 3.62
N ARG A 346 19.24 8.87 4.78
CA ARG A 346 19.60 7.53 5.22
C ARG A 346 19.05 6.47 4.26
N VAL A 347 17.77 6.57 3.89
CA VAL A 347 17.16 5.66 2.91
C VAL A 347 17.93 5.69 1.60
N LEU A 348 18.21 6.89 1.06
CA LEU A 348 18.96 7.04 -0.19
C LEU A 348 20.39 6.48 -0.09
N SER A 349 21.17 6.88 0.91
CA SER A 349 22.58 6.49 1.05
C SER A 349 22.76 5.00 1.34
N ARG A 350 21.76 4.36 1.94
CA ARG A 350 21.75 2.91 2.20
C ARG A 350 21.18 2.08 1.05
N GLY A 351 20.84 2.69 -0.07
CA GLY A 351 20.34 2.02 -1.27
C GLY A 351 18.87 1.62 -1.20
N GLY A 352 18.09 2.29 -0.35
CA GLY A 352 16.64 2.15 -0.32
C GLY A 352 16.00 2.74 -1.58
N ASN A 353 14.87 2.19 -1.99
CA ASN A 353 14.21 2.53 -3.25
C ASN A 353 13.05 3.51 -3.07
N ALA A 354 12.48 3.60 -1.87
CA ALA A 354 11.27 4.36 -1.65
C ALA A 354 11.11 4.84 -0.20
N ALA A 355 10.54 6.05 -0.06
CA ALA A 355 10.05 6.59 1.20
C ALA A 355 8.76 7.38 0.96
N MET A 356 7.75 7.15 1.82
CA MET A 356 6.43 7.78 1.74
C MET A 356 6.09 8.36 3.11
N PHE A 357 5.75 9.63 3.15
CA PHE A 357 5.43 10.29 4.42
C PHE A 357 3.93 10.23 4.75
N TRP A 358 3.61 10.23 6.00
CA TRP A 358 2.27 10.45 6.53
C TRP A 358 2.12 11.91 6.93
N LEU A 359 1.19 12.70 6.36
CA LEU A 359 0.41 12.51 5.16
C LEU A 359 0.37 13.82 4.34
N LEU A 360 0.15 13.74 3.04
CA LEU A 360 -0.09 14.91 2.20
C LEU A 360 -1.58 15.27 2.27
N VAL A 361 -1.89 16.50 2.58
CA VAL A 361 -3.26 17.03 2.58
C VAL A 361 -3.36 18.27 1.69
N GLY A 362 -4.57 18.55 1.21
CA GLY A 362 -4.87 19.65 0.32
C GLY A 362 -5.84 20.66 0.93
N ARG A 363 -6.46 21.44 0.05
CA ARG A 363 -7.51 22.38 0.40
C ARG A 363 -8.79 21.65 0.75
N ASP A 364 -9.46 22.12 1.80
CA ASP A 364 -10.83 21.70 2.12
C ASP A 364 -11.82 22.58 1.35
N THR A 365 -12.38 22.04 0.27
CA THR A 365 -13.35 22.76 -0.57
C THR A 365 -14.76 22.80 0.03
N GLU A 366 -15.02 22.02 1.08
CA GLU A 366 -16.31 21.96 1.76
C GLU A 366 -16.37 22.97 2.90
N GLN A 367 -15.28 23.11 3.68
CA GLN A 367 -15.22 24.01 4.84
C GLN A 367 -14.39 25.27 4.58
N GLY A 368 -13.59 25.27 3.52
CA GLY A 368 -12.63 26.32 3.19
C GLY A 368 -11.31 26.19 3.96
N GLY A 369 -10.26 26.75 3.41
CA GLY A 369 -8.93 26.68 4.01
C GLY A 369 -8.18 25.39 3.71
N TRP A 370 -7.40 24.90 4.65
CA TRP A 370 -6.70 23.61 4.59
C TRP A 370 -7.54 22.53 5.24
N TYR A 371 -7.44 21.30 4.74
CA TYR A 371 -8.01 20.15 5.43
C TYR A 371 -7.39 20.02 6.83
N GLN A 372 -8.23 19.74 7.82
CA GLN A 372 -7.84 19.76 9.23
C GLN A 372 -6.72 18.76 9.51
N ASP A 373 -5.70 19.19 10.28
CA ASP A 373 -4.60 18.35 10.77
C ASP A 373 -5.03 17.64 12.08
N TYR A 374 -5.70 16.48 11.95
CA TYR A 374 -6.27 15.76 13.10
C TYR A 374 -5.22 15.10 13.98
N ASP A 375 -4.09 14.69 13.39
CA ASP A 375 -3.06 13.90 14.04
C ASP A 375 -1.72 14.63 14.21
N GLN A 376 -1.64 15.88 13.70
CA GLN A 376 -0.48 16.76 13.74
C GLN A 376 0.66 16.33 12.77
N PHE A 377 0.41 15.37 11.89
CA PHE A 377 1.41 14.89 10.94
C PHE A 377 1.27 15.52 9.56
N SER A 378 0.18 16.21 9.26
CA SER A 378 -0.13 16.74 7.93
C SER A 378 1.00 17.60 7.36
N VAL A 379 1.24 17.40 6.07
CA VAL A 379 2.13 18.22 5.24
C VAL A 379 1.24 18.97 4.25
N TYR A 380 1.30 20.29 4.30
CA TYR A 380 0.53 21.14 3.37
C TYR A 380 1.38 21.55 2.19
N PRO A 381 0.82 21.50 0.96
CA PRO A 381 1.53 21.96 -0.23
C PRO A 381 2.11 23.37 -0.05
N GLY A 382 3.40 23.52 -0.36
CA GLY A 382 4.10 24.80 -0.25
C GLY A 382 4.67 25.13 1.13
N ASP A 383 4.37 24.36 2.20
CA ASP A 383 5.05 24.54 3.48
C ASP A 383 6.54 24.07 3.41
N ALA A 384 7.34 24.40 4.42
CA ALA A 384 8.75 24.07 4.44
C ALA A 384 9.03 22.56 4.41
N THR A 385 8.12 21.74 4.97
CA THR A 385 8.21 20.28 4.92
C THR A 385 7.97 19.78 3.50
N ALA A 386 6.93 20.29 2.81
CA ALA A 386 6.66 19.94 1.42
C ALA A 386 7.82 20.31 0.50
N GLN A 387 8.44 21.49 0.69
CA GLN A 387 9.62 21.91 -0.06
C GLN A 387 10.83 20.99 0.17
N LEU A 388 11.06 20.54 1.41
CA LEU A 388 12.09 19.57 1.72
C LEU A 388 11.82 18.24 1.00
N LEU A 389 10.61 17.72 1.10
CA LEU A 389 10.21 16.44 0.51
C LEU A 389 10.27 16.47 -1.02
N SER A 390 9.92 17.60 -1.66
CA SER A 390 10.06 17.79 -3.11
C SER A 390 11.52 17.66 -3.57
N ARG A 391 12.47 18.21 -2.79
CA ARG A 391 13.90 18.03 -3.11
C ARG A 391 14.33 16.58 -3.02
N PHE A 392 13.86 15.84 -2.02
CA PHE A 392 14.12 14.41 -1.90
C PHE A 392 13.43 13.59 -3.00
N ALA A 393 12.23 13.96 -3.42
CA ALA A 393 11.55 13.31 -4.54
C ALA A 393 12.38 13.37 -5.82
N ALA A 394 12.99 14.51 -6.13
CA ALA A 394 13.92 14.65 -7.25
C ALA A 394 15.16 13.76 -7.07
N ARG A 395 15.72 13.70 -5.87
CA ARG A 395 16.90 12.87 -5.57
C ARG A 395 16.60 11.37 -5.66
N PHE A 396 15.45 10.89 -5.17
CA PHE A 396 15.05 9.50 -5.35
C PHE A 396 14.98 9.11 -6.83
N THR A 397 14.54 10.03 -7.69
CA THR A 397 14.43 9.76 -9.13
C THR A 397 15.81 9.72 -9.83
N HIS A 398 16.79 10.47 -9.35
CA HIS A 398 18.05 10.68 -10.09
C HIS A 398 19.31 10.15 -9.39
N GLU A 399 19.33 10.11 -8.05
CA GLU A 399 20.54 9.82 -7.27
C GLU A 399 20.50 8.48 -6.55
N ALA A 400 19.31 7.84 -6.39
CA ALA A 400 19.24 6.55 -5.70
C ALA A 400 20.15 5.54 -6.41
N PRO A 401 21.08 4.86 -5.70
CA PRO A 401 22.07 3.96 -6.33
C PRO A 401 21.45 2.87 -7.19
N ALA A 402 20.24 2.42 -6.85
CA ALA A 402 19.47 1.47 -7.64
C ALA A 402 18.87 2.09 -8.92
N CYS A 403 18.80 3.42 -9.02
CA CYS A 403 18.08 4.16 -10.06
C CYS A 403 18.95 5.14 -10.88
N SER A 404 20.24 5.19 -10.62
CA SER A 404 21.15 6.17 -11.24
C SER A 404 21.49 5.94 -12.73
N VAL A 405 20.74 5.12 -13.44
CA VAL A 405 21.01 4.80 -14.85
C VAL A 405 19.82 5.18 -15.74
N GLY A 406 19.83 6.39 -16.29
CA GLY A 406 19.03 6.77 -17.47
C GLY A 406 17.93 7.82 -17.25
N SER A 407 17.67 8.61 -18.30
CA SER A 407 16.63 9.64 -18.36
C SER A 407 15.22 9.01 -18.40
N TRP A 408 14.31 9.55 -17.59
CA TRP A 408 12.95 9.05 -17.42
C TRP A 408 11.98 9.62 -18.47
N SER A 409 11.41 8.75 -19.30
CA SER A 409 10.12 8.94 -19.94
C SER A 409 9.40 7.59 -19.90
N ALA A 410 8.75 7.27 -18.79
CA ALA A 410 7.95 6.04 -18.71
C ALA A 410 6.55 6.29 -19.27
N SER A 411 6.00 5.31 -20.00
CA SER A 411 4.60 5.30 -20.38
C SER A 411 3.71 5.15 -19.15
N PRO A 412 2.63 5.92 -19.01
CA PRO A 412 1.67 5.74 -17.92
C PRO A 412 1.04 4.35 -17.89
N SER A 413 1.06 3.62 -18.99
CA SER A 413 0.41 2.33 -19.18
C SER A 413 1.23 1.10 -18.76
N ALA A 414 2.39 1.27 -18.12
CA ALA A 414 3.22 0.15 -17.72
C ALA A 414 3.02 -0.26 -16.26
N PHE A 415 3.06 -1.57 -16.01
CA PHE A 415 3.03 -2.15 -14.67
C PHE A 415 4.40 -2.07 -14.00
N VAL A 416 4.41 -1.80 -12.70
CA VAL A 416 5.61 -1.90 -11.88
C VAL A 416 5.89 -3.37 -11.54
N ARG A 417 7.16 -3.75 -11.54
CA ARG A 417 7.64 -5.10 -11.25
C ARG A 417 8.71 -5.05 -10.17
N VAL A 418 8.92 -6.17 -9.51
CA VAL A 418 10.10 -6.36 -8.67
C VAL A 418 11.15 -7.11 -9.48
N ARG A 419 12.34 -6.55 -9.56
CA ARG A 419 13.50 -7.24 -10.11
C ARG A 419 13.98 -8.25 -9.08
N ARG A 420 13.93 -9.54 -9.39
CA ARG A 420 14.46 -10.62 -8.52
C ARG A 420 15.83 -11.05 -9.05
N THR A 421 16.85 -11.06 -8.19
CA THR A 421 18.10 -11.79 -8.47
C THR A 421 17.93 -13.23 -8.03
N ASN A 422 18.44 -14.18 -8.82
CA ASN A 422 18.57 -15.56 -8.37
C ASN A 422 19.60 -15.60 -7.24
N VAL A 423 19.14 -15.65 -6.01
CA VAL A 423 19.95 -16.20 -4.92
C VAL A 423 20.05 -17.70 -5.21
N SER A 424 21.23 -18.16 -5.60
CA SER A 424 21.50 -19.59 -5.78
C SER A 424 21.05 -20.33 -4.53
N ALA A 425 20.06 -21.20 -4.67
CA ALA A 425 19.63 -22.07 -3.60
C ALA A 425 20.85 -22.87 -3.11
N PHE A 426 21.35 -22.56 -1.92
CA PHE A 426 22.23 -23.45 -1.22
C PHE A 426 21.43 -24.71 -0.90
N ALA A 427 21.67 -25.75 -1.70
CA ALA A 427 21.15 -27.08 -1.45
C ALA A 427 21.72 -27.56 -0.12
N PHE A 428 20.89 -27.64 0.91
CA PHE A 428 21.19 -28.45 2.07
C PHE A 428 21.29 -29.90 1.60
N ARG A 429 22.51 -30.43 1.49
CA ARG A 429 22.73 -31.88 1.44
C ARG A 429 22.35 -32.41 2.81
N ALA A 430 21.23 -33.10 2.89
CA ALA A 430 20.99 -34.03 3.98
C ALA A 430 22.02 -35.17 3.87
N GLU A 431 22.90 -35.32 4.85
CA GLU A 431 23.69 -36.52 5.00
C GLU A 431 22.80 -37.65 5.55
N PRO A 432 22.90 -38.85 5.01
CA PRO A 432 22.17 -39.98 5.55
C PRO A 432 22.94 -40.55 6.76
N GLY A 433 22.28 -40.56 7.90
CA GLY A 433 22.69 -41.22 9.13
C GLY A 433 21.44 -41.81 9.79
#